data_c45b901dc91cfbe621dbc3d6a688ed86
#
_entry.id   c45b901dc91cfbe621dbc3d6a688ed86
#
_cell.length_a   1.000
_cell.length_b   1.000
_cell.length_c   1.000
_cell.angle_alpha   90.00
_cell.angle_beta   90.00
_cell.angle_gamma   90.00
#
_symmetry.space_group_name_H-M   'P 1'
#
loop_
_entity.id
_entity.type
_entity.pdbx_description
1 polymer ?
#
loop_
_entity_poly.entity_id
_entity_poly.type
_entity_poly.pdbx_seq_one_letter_code
_entity_poly.pdbx_strand_id
1 'polypeptide(L)'
;MTGPRRDLHSGVFGGAIHNPLQVLCEMIGHLHDSGGRIRIPGFYDRVRTWDLEERAYMRQMGPSDEQLLRSAGATAWGERGYTLYERTTIRPSLTVTGTAGGYQGQGAKAAIPTGAVAKFDFRLVPDQDPREIERLIREHIAQLTPRGMHAHVRTQMSARPALIDRSHPVLAAAARAYHRAFGARTLFLRNGGTIPVVNLIQGILGTPAVLMGFGLPDDRIHGPNEKFHLPNFFRGIVTSCLFLAELGGWRGEIRKRTISQRNPFRMQAAVA
;
A
#
# COMPACT_ATOMS: atom_id res chain seq x y z
N MET A 1 -11.87 -15.93 -14.80
CA MET A 1 -12.57 -15.85 -16.12
C MET A 1 -12.56 -17.23 -16.74
N THR A 2 -13.72 -17.78 -17.09
CA THR A 2 -13.86 -19.06 -17.78
C THR A 2 -14.75 -18.88 -19.02
N GLY A 3 -14.49 -19.67 -20.08
CA GLY A 3 -15.18 -19.61 -21.35
C GLY A 3 -15.52 -21.03 -21.87
N PRO A 4 -14.86 -21.51 -22.93
CA PRO A 4 -15.20 -22.80 -23.52
C PRO A 4 -14.92 -23.96 -22.56
N ARG A 5 -15.64 -25.07 -22.70
CA ARG A 5 -15.51 -26.26 -21.86
C ARG A 5 -14.18 -27.01 -22.01
N ARG A 6 -13.46 -26.79 -23.09
CA ARG A 6 -12.14 -27.37 -23.43
C ARG A 6 -11.34 -26.38 -24.26
N ASP A 7 -10.04 -26.57 -24.35
CA ASP A 7 -9.22 -25.80 -25.29
C ASP A 7 -9.72 -26.00 -26.72
N LEU A 8 -9.82 -24.91 -27.47
CA LEU A 8 -10.30 -24.91 -28.83
C LEU A 8 -9.18 -24.54 -29.84
N HIS A 9 -9.20 -25.11 -31.00
CA HIS A 9 -8.24 -24.75 -32.06
C HIS A 9 -8.50 -23.31 -32.52
N SER A 10 -7.50 -22.43 -32.41
CA SER A 10 -7.66 -21.01 -32.74
C SER A 10 -7.89 -20.73 -34.21
N GLY A 11 -7.39 -21.58 -35.12
CA GLY A 11 -7.65 -21.47 -36.57
C GLY A 11 -9.07 -21.85 -36.95
N VAL A 12 -9.83 -22.55 -36.09
CA VAL A 12 -11.23 -22.92 -36.34
C VAL A 12 -12.19 -21.99 -35.63
N PHE A 13 -11.87 -21.58 -34.40
CA PHE A 13 -12.77 -20.85 -33.53
C PHE A 13 -12.32 -19.41 -33.24
N GLY A 14 -11.12 -19.01 -33.68
CA GLY A 14 -10.61 -17.65 -33.51
C GLY A 14 -11.49 -16.63 -34.24
N GLY A 15 -11.84 -15.54 -33.55
CA GLY A 15 -12.76 -14.54 -34.06
C GLY A 15 -14.26 -14.90 -33.97
N ALA A 16 -14.59 -16.17 -33.65
CA ALA A 16 -15.97 -16.63 -33.48
C ALA A 16 -16.34 -16.87 -32.01
N ILE A 17 -15.36 -17.22 -31.17
CA ILE A 17 -15.55 -17.51 -29.76
C ILE A 17 -14.65 -16.60 -28.92
N HIS A 18 -15.17 -16.07 -27.84
CA HIS A 18 -14.39 -15.26 -26.90
C HIS A 18 -13.23 -16.08 -26.30
N ASN A 19 -12.03 -15.49 -26.33
CA ASN A 19 -10.86 -16.02 -25.67
C ASN A 19 -10.80 -15.46 -24.22
N PRO A 20 -10.88 -16.30 -23.18
CA PRO A 20 -10.86 -15.84 -21.78
C PRO A 20 -9.65 -14.99 -21.40
N LEU A 21 -8.47 -15.31 -21.96
CA LEU A 21 -7.27 -14.52 -21.71
C LEU A 21 -7.35 -13.14 -22.37
N GLN A 22 -7.83 -13.07 -23.61
CA GLN A 22 -8.00 -11.80 -24.30
C GLN A 22 -9.01 -10.91 -23.59
N VAL A 23 -10.18 -11.44 -23.23
CA VAL A 23 -11.20 -10.70 -22.47
C VAL A 23 -10.66 -10.23 -21.12
N LEU A 24 -9.88 -11.07 -20.42
CA LEU A 24 -9.25 -10.67 -19.17
C LEU A 24 -8.26 -9.50 -19.37
N CYS A 25 -7.45 -9.54 -20.42
CA CYS A 25 -6.54 -8.44 -20.76
C CYS A 25 -7.29 -7.14 -21.09
N GLU A 26 -8.38 -7.23 -21.84
CA GLU A 26 -9.25 -6.09 -22.15
C GLU A 26 -9.86 -5.50 -20.88
N MET A 27 -10.38 -6.34 -19.95
CA MET A 27 -10.86 -5.90 -18.65
C MET A 27 -9.79 -5.18 -17.84
N ILE A 28 -8.58 -5.75 -17.77
CA ILE A 28 -7.44 -5.12 -17.08
C ILE A 28 -7.15 -3.75 -17.69
N GLY A 29 -7.13 -3.63 -19.01
CA GLY A 29 -6.91 -2.37 -19.70
C GLY A 29 -7.99 -1.32 -19.41
N HIS A 30 -9.20 -1.74 -19.05
CA HIS A 30 -10.30 -0.84 -18.69
C HIS A 30 -10.30 -0.37 -17.21
N LEU A 31 -9.46 -0.96 -16.36
CA LEU A 31 -9.47 -0.63 -14.92
C LEU A 31 -8.90 0.76 -14.60
N HIS A 32 -8.09 1.34 -15.49
CA HIS A 32 -7.56 2.70 -15.35
C HIS A 32 -7.87 3.55 -16.57
N ASP A 33 -8.01 4.85 -16.34
CA ASP A 33 -8.05 5.84 -17.41
C ASP A 33 -6.63 6.30 -17.80
N SER A 34 -6.53 7.14 -18.81
CA SER A 34 -5.27 7.73 -19.29
C SER A 34 -4.59 8.65 -18.26
N GLY A 35 -5.31 9.06 -17.21
CA GLY A 35 -4.81 9.84 -16.10
C GLY A 35 -4.34 8.99 -14.92
N GLY A 36 -4.40 7.66 -15.02
CA GLY A 36 -4.03 6.73 -13.95
C GLY A 36 -5.08 6.58 -12.85
N ARG A 37 -6.32 7.05 -13.09
CA ARG A 37 -7.42 6.95 -12.14
C ARG A 37 -8.19 5.63 -12.34
N ILE A 38 -8.57 4.98 -11.26
CA ILE A 38 -9.34 3.72 -11.28
C ILE A 38 -10.74 4.01 -11.82
N ARG A 39 -11.20 3.22 -12.79
CA ARG A 39 -12.46 3.40 -13.52
C ARG A 39 -13.65 2.61 -12.96
N ILE A 40 -13.53 2.01 -11.78
CA ILE A 40 -14.63 1.32 -11.14
C ILE A 40 -15.65 2.38 -10.64
N PRO A 41 -16.89 2.38 -11.09
CA PRO A 41 -17.90 3.34 -10.66
C PRO A 41 -18.08 3.32 -9.13
N GLY A 42 -18.18 4.49 -8.49
CA GLY A 42 -18.32 4.62 -7.04
C GLY A 42 -17.03 4.42 -6.24
N PHE A 43 -15.95 4.00 -6.86
CA PHE A 43 -14.70 3.65 -6.15
C PHE A 43 -14.12 4.82 -5.32
N TYR A 44 -14.32 6.05 -5.77
CA TYR A 44 -13.79 7.25 -5.13
C TYR A 44 -14.80 7.98 -4.23
N ASP A 45 -16.06 7.53 -4.13
CA ASP A 45 -17.13 8.27 -3.44
C ASP A 45 -16.83 8.55 -1.97
N ARG A 46 -16.09 7.65 -1.33
CA ARG A 46 -15.65 7.78 0.07
C ARG A 46 -14.18 8.18 0.23
N VAL A 47 -13.50 8.50 -0.86
CA VAL A 47 -12.11 8.94 -0.76
C VAL A 47 -12.06 10.35 -0.22
N ARG A 48 -11.47 10.51 0.96
CA ARG A 48 -11.35 11.79 1.66
C ARG A 48 -10.60 12.83 0.83
N THR A 49 -11.15 14.03 0.78
CA THR A 49 -10.41 15.21 0.34
C THR A 49 -9.59 15.74 1.50
N TRP A 50 -8.29 15.87 1.29
CA TRP A 50 -7.36 16.42 2.27
C TRP A 50 -7.23 17.93 2.07
N ASP A 51 -7.15 18.67 3.18
CA ASP A 51 -6.95 20.10 3.13
C ASP A 51 -5.55 20.49 2.64
N LEU A 52 -5.38 21.76 2.33
CA LEU A 52 -4.11 22.29 1.79
C LEU A 52 -2.99 22.24 2.83
N GLU A 53 -3.31 22.38 4.13
CA GLU A 53 -2.34 22.34 5.21
C GLU A 53 -1.75 20.93 5.35
N GLU A 54 -2.58 19.90 5.39
CA GLU A 54 -2.13 18.52 5.47
C GLU A 54 -1.30 18.14 4.23
N ARG A 55 -1.74 18.53 3.03
CA ARG A 55 -0.99 18.28 1.80
C ARG A 55 0.35 19.04 1.78
N ALA A 56 0.40 20.26 2.28
CA ALA A 56 1.64 21.03 2.41
C ALA A 56 2.60 20.35 3.40
N TYR A 57 2.09 19.89 4.55
CA TYR A 57 2.86 19.13 5.51
C TYR A 57 3.45 17.84 4.87
N MET A 58 2.65 17.08 4.14
CA MET A 58 3.10 15.86 3.46
C MET A 58 4.22 16.14 2.45
N ARG A 59 4.09 17.20 1.65
CA ARG A 59 5.12 17.61 0.67
C ARG A 59 6.42 18.05 1.33
N GLN A 60 6.33 18.69 2.48
CA GLN A 60 7.50 19.18 3.21
C GLN A 60 8.22 18.08 3.97
N MET A 61 7.47 17.14 4.58
CA MET A 61 8.01 16.16 5.51
C MET A 61 8.20 14.77 4.88
N GLY A 62 7.43 14.45 3.84
CA GLY A 62 7.53 13.18 3.12
C GLY A 62 8.69 13.15 2.12
N PRO A 63 8.94 11.98 1.53
CA PRO A 63 9.93 11.84 0.47
C PRO A 63 9.52 12.64 -0.77
N SER A 64 10.50 13.26 -1.43
CA SER A 64 10.28 13.95 -2.71
C SER A 64 10.03 12.93 -3.84
N ASP A 65 9.38 13.38 -4.92
CA ASP A 65 9.17 12.56 -6.12
C ASP A 65 10.51 12.04 -6.67
N GLU A 66 11.54 12.88 -6.67
CA GLU A 66 12.88 12.49 -7.11
C GLU A 66 13.50 11.38 -6.25
N GLN A 67 13.34 11.46 -4.92
CA GLN A 67 13.82 10.40 -4.01
C GLN A 67 13.11 9.08 -4.26
N LEU A 68 11.77 9.11 -4.44
CA LEU A 68 10.97 7.92 -4.72
C LEU A 68 11.33 7.30 -6.07
N LEU A 69 11.47 8.10 -7.13
CA LEU A 69 11.84 7.61 -8.46
C LEU A 69 13.25 7.02 -8.47
N ARG A 70 14.19 7.67 -7.80
CA ARG A 70 15.57 7.17 -7.66
C ARG A 70 15.61 5.83 -6.92
N SER A 71 14.83 5.70 -5.85
CA SER A 71 14.72 4.46 -5.10
C SER A 71 14.06 3.33 -5.90
N ALA A 72 13.05 3.67 -6.71
CA ALA A 72 12.34 2.70 -7.54
C ALA A 72 13.10 2.31 -8.82
N GLY A 73 14.02 3.16 -9.30
CA GLY A 73 14.67 2.97 -10.61
C GLY A 73 13.69 3.01 -11.77
N ALA A 74 12.60 3.78 -11.66
CA ALA A 74 11.48 3.79 -12.59
C ALA A 74 10.97 5.21 -12.88
N THR A 75 10.07 5.35 -13.86
CA THR A 75 9.41 6.61 -14.20
C THR A 75 8.08 6.75 -13.45
N ALA A 76 7.64 8.00 -13.26
CA ALA A 76 6.38 8.29 -12.58
C ALA A 76 5.16 7.79 -13.37
N TRP A 77 4.19 7.22 -12.64
CA TRP A 77 2.88 6.83 -13.15
C TRP A 77 1.80 7.10 -12.10
N GLY A 78 0.53 7.13 -12.53
CA GLY A 78 -0.63 7.20 -11.64
C GLY A 78 -1.35 8.53 -11.67
N GLU A 79 -2.27 8.76 -10.74
CA GLU A 79 -3.27 9.83 -10.74
C GLU A 79 -2.62 11.22 -10.81
N ARG A 80 -3.05 12.03 -11.79
CA ARG A 80 -2.55 13.40 -11.97
C ARG A 80 -3.00 14.33 -10.83
N GLY A 81 -2.23 15.37 -10.55
CA GLY A 81 -2.53 16.38 -9.52
C GLY A 81 -2.08 16.00 -8.11
N TYR A 82 -1.39 14.87 -7.97
CA TYR A 82 -0.81 14.39 -6.71
C TYR A 82 0.67 14.09 -6.87
N THR A 83 1.47 14.35 -5.83
CA THR A 83 2.86 13.89 -5.74
C THR A 83 2.90 12.36 -5.67
N LEU A 84 4.04 11.73 -5.93
CA LEU A 84 4.17 10.28 -5.80
C LEU A 84 3.90 9.82 -4.36
N TYR A 85 4.34 10.58 -3.38
CA TYR A 85 4.06 10.29 -1.97
C TYR A 85 2.57 10.36 -1.65
N GLU A 86 1.84 11.36 -2.17
CA GLU A 86 0.38 11.44 -2.03
C GLU A 86 -0.31 10.24 -2.72
N ARG A 87 0.14 9.84 -3.93
CA ARG A 87 -0.43 8.68 -4.66
C ARG A 87 -0.30 7.38 -3.88
N THR A 88 0.79 7.19 -3.14
CA THR A 88 1.05 5.96 -2.39
C THR A 88 0.43 5.95 -0.99
N THR A 89 -0.11 7.09 -0.51
CA THR A 89 -0.55 7.22 0.90
C THR A 89 -1.97 7.71 1.10
N ILE A 90 -2.40 8.72 0.34
CA ILE A 90 -3.74 9.33 0.47
C ILE A 90 -4.64 9.12 -0.75
N ARG A 91 -4.11 8.49 -1.79
CA ARG A 91 -4.91 8.05 -2.95
C ARG A 91 -4.96 6.53 -3.00
N PRO A 92 -6.13 5.96 -3.31
CA PRO A 92 -6.22 4.51 -3.46
C PRO A 92 -5.51 4.05 -4.74
N SER A 93 -5.02 2.83 -4.72
CA SER A 93 -4.39 2.25 -5.89
C SER A 93 -4.90 0.84 -6.19
N LEU A 94 -4.80 0.47 -7.45
CA LEU A 94 -5.09 -0.85 -7.98
C LEU A 94 -3.88 -1.31 -8.80
N THR A 95 -3.33 -2.44 -8.43
CA THR A 95 -2.17 -3.04 -9.09
C THR A 95 -2.48 -4.45 -9.53
N VAL A 96 -2.14 -4.80 -10.78
CA VAL A 96 -2.15 -6.18 -11.26
C VAL A 96 -0.86 -6.85 -10.80
N THR A 97 -0.97 -7.85 -9.92
CA THR A 97 0.18 -8.52 -9.31
C THR A 97 0.49 -9.87 -9.93
N GLY A 98 -0.34 -10.32 -10.85
CA GLY A 98 -0.08 -11.55 -11.60
C GLY A 98 -1.20 -11.90 -12.57
N THR A 99 -0.85 -12.58 -13.63
CA THR A 99 -1.78 -13.14 -14.62
C THR A 99 -1.37 -14.56 -14.97
N ALA A 100 -2.36 -15.42 -15.26
CA ALA A 100 -2.14 -16.76 -15.78
C ALA A 100 -3.27 -17.13 -16.73
N GLY A 101 -2.92 -17.83 -17.84
CA GLY A 101 -3.88 -18.29 -18.84
C GLY A 101 -3.20 -18.51 -20.17
N GLY A 102 -3.86 -19.27 -21.04
CA GLY A 102 -3.27 -19.68 -22.33
C GLY A 102 -2.08 -20.61 -22.16
N TYR A 103 -1.35 -20.83 -23.24
CA TYR A 103 -0.18 -21.69 -23.24
C TYR A 103 1.03 -20.98 -22.62
N GLN A 104 1.65 -21.58 -21.62
CA GLN A 104 2.80 -21.05 -20.87
C GLN A 104 4.10 -21.85 -21.13
N GLY A 105 4.04 -22.89 -21.96
CA GLY A 105 5.20 -23.72 -22.29
C GLY A 105 6.08 -23.10 -23.40
N GLN A 106 7.19 -23.79 -23.72
CA GLN A 106 8.06 -23.40 -24.83
C GLN A 106 7.36 -23.54 -26.19
N GLY A 107 7.62 -22.61 -27.11
CA GLY A 107 7.06 -22.61 -28.45
C GLY A 107 5.65 -21.99 -28.53
N ALA A 108 4.90 -22.31 -29.57
CA ALA A 108 3.55 -21.79 -29.82
C ALA A 108 2.51 -22.92 -29.79
N LYS A 109 1.32 -22.64 -29.25
CA LYS A 109 0.16 -23.52 -29.33
C LYS A 109 -1.03 -22.72 -29.86
N ALA A 110 -1.58 -23.18 -31.01
CA ALA A 110 -2.73 -22.52 -31.63
C ALA A 110 -4.05 -22.91 -30.90
N ALA A 111 -4.22 -22.46 -29.65
CA ALA A 111 -5.36 -22.83 -28.83
C ALA A 111 -5.98 -21.61 -28.14
N ILE A 112 -7.31 -21.62 -28.05
CA ILE A 112 -8.09 -20.75 -27.16
C ILE A 112 -8.25 -21.50 -25.84
N PRO A 113 -7.78 -20.96 -24.70
CA PRO A 113 -7.83 -21.64 -23.41
C PRO A 113 -9.25 -21.71 -22.83
N THR A 114 -9.48 -22.63 -21.91
CA THR A 114 -10.73 -22.71 -21.14
C THR A 114 -10.91 -21.59 -20.14
N GLY A 115 -9.82 -20.97 -19.70
CA GLY A 115 -9.88 -19.90 -18.70
C GLY A 115 -8.60 -19.11 -18.56
N ALA A 116 -8.70 -18.01 -17.81
CA ALA A 116 -7.60 -17.16 -17.40
C ALA A 116 -7.84 -16.57 -16.01
N VAL A 117 -6.77 -16.21 -15.31
CA VAL A 117 -6.78 -15.66 -13.95
C VAL A 117 -5.95 -14.39 -13.91
N ALA A 118 -6.43 -13.38 -13.19
CA ALA A 118 -5.62 -12.23 -12.78
C ALA A 118 -5.68 -12.07 -11.25
N LYS A 119 -4.58 -11.58 -10.68
CA LYS A 119 -4.47 -11.22 -9.28
C LYS A 119 -4.35 -9.72 -9.18
N PHE A 120 -5.09 -9.13 -8.25
CA PHE A 120 -5.12 -7.69 -8.02
C PHE A 120 -4.80 -7.40 -6.56
N ASP A 121 -4.08 -6.31 -6.35
CA ASP A 121 -3.90 -5.70 -5.03
C ASP A 121 -4.54 -4.30 -5.05
N PHE A 122 -5.45 -4.08 -4.09
CA PHE A 122 -6.10 -2.80 -3.88
C PHE A 122 -5.57 -2.18 -2.59
N ARG A 123 -4.97 -1.00 -2.70
CA ARG A 123 -4.63 -0.19 -1.53
C ARG A 123 -5.74 0.81 -1.32
N LEU A 124 -6.46 0.65 -0.22
CA LEU A 124 -7.55 1.54 0.16
C LEU A 124 -7.03 2.65 1.06
N VAL A 125 -7.74 3.77 1.08
CA VAL A 125 -7.42 4.93 1.92
C VAL A 125 -8.50 5.14 2.98
N PRO A 126 -8.25 5.97 4.02
CA PRO A 126 -9.25 6.24 5.06
C PRO A 126 -10.63 6.54 4.50
N ASP A 127 -11.66 6.06 5.21
CA ASP A 127 -13.10 6.16 4.91
C ASP A 127 -13.61 5.18 3.84
N GLN A 128 -12.74 4.49 3.09
CA GLN A 128 -13.17 3.39 2.22
C GLN A 128 -13.46 2.12 3.04
N ASP A 129 -14.64 1.52 2.83
CA ASP A 129 -14.99 0.22 3.40
C ASP A 129 -14.60 -0.90 2.43
N PRO A 130 -13.73 -1.86 2.82
CA PRO A 130 -13.34 -2.94 1.94
C PRO A 130 -14.50 -3.78 1.41
N ARG A 131 -15.60 -3.94 2.18
CA ARG A 131 -16.77 -4.69 1.74
C ARG A 131 -17.53 -3.96 0.64
N GLU A 132 -17.64 -2.64 0.75
CA GLU A 132 -18.25 -1.81 -0.28
C GLU A 132 -17.41 -1.85 -1.57
N ILE A 133 -16.09 -1.71 -1.43
CA ILE A 133 -15.17 -1.79 -2.57
C ILE A 133 -15.24 -3.18 -3.24
N GLU A 134 -15.28 -4.26 -2.47
CA GLU A 134 -15.45 -5.61 -3.03
C GLU A 134 -16.75 -5.72 -3.84
N ARG A 135 -17.86 -5.19 -3.34
CA ARG A 135 -19.14 -5.17 -4.06
C ARG A 135 -19.01 -4.42 -5.39
N LEU A 136 -18.44 -3.21 -5.37
CA LEU A 136 -18.24 -2.39 -6.58
C LEU A 136 -17.37 -3.11 -7.62
N ILE A 137 -16.31 -3.78 -7.18
CA ILE A 137 -15.43 -4.59 -8.05
C ILE A 137 -16.22 -5.73 -8.68
N ARG A 138 -17.00 -6.49 -7.91
CA ARG A 138 -17.80 -7.61 -8.42
C ARG A 138 -18.82 -7.14 -9.45
N GLU A 139 -19.52 -6.05 -9.17
CA GLU A 139 -20.48 -5.46 -10.10
C GLU A 139 -19.83 -4.98 -11.38
N HIS A 140 -18.71 -4.29 -11.27
CA HIS A 140 -17.96 -3.81 -12.45
C HIS A 140 -17.44 -4.95 -13.32
N ILE A 141 -16.85 -6.00 -12.70
CA ILE A 141 -16.39 -7.20 -13.42
C ILE A 141 -17.56 -7.93 -14.08
N ALA A 142 -18.71 -8.02 -13.41
CA ALA A 142 -19.89 -8.64 -14.01
C ALA A 142 -20.40 -7.87 -15.24
N GLN A 143 -20.40 -6.53 -15.18
CA GLN A 143 -20.76 -5.67 -16.32
C GLN A 143 -19.82 -5.81 -17.52
N LEU A 144 -18.52 -6.00 -17.28
CA LEU A 144 -17.52 -6.18 -18.31
C LEU A 144 -17.45 -7.61 -18.86
N THR A 145 -18.12 -8.57 -18.21
CA THR A 145 -18.08 -9.98 -18.62
C THR A 145 -18.98 -10.22 -19.83
N PRO A 146 -18.45 -10.66 -20.99
CA PRO A 146 -19.24 -10.93 -22.16
C PRO A 146 -20.25 -12.08 -21.95
N ARG A 147 -21.33 -12.05 -22.73
CA ARG A 147 -22.33 -13.12 -22.74
C ARG A 147 -21.68 -14.47 -23.07
N GLY A 148 -22.04 -15.52 -22.34
CA GLY A 148 -21.46 -16.86 -22.52
C GLY A 148 -20.13 -17.10 -21.83
N MET A 149 -19.62 -16.11 -21.12
CA MET A 149 -18.45 -16.26 -20.25
C MET A 149 -18.84 -16.10 -18.75
N HIS A 150 -17.98 -16.58 -17.87
CA HIS A 150 -18.18 -16.47 -16.44
C HIS A 150 -16.94 -15.90 -15.75
N ALA A 151 -17.14 -14.82 -14.99
CA ALA A 151 -16.13 -14.26 -14.10
C ALA A 151 -16.41 -14.68 -12.66
N HIS A 152 -15.39 -15.17 -11.97
CA HIS A 152 -15.46 -15.44 -10.53
C HIS A 152 -14.44 -14.57 -9.82
N VAL A 153 -14.90 -13.73 -8.87
CA VAL A 153 -14.05 -12.89 -8.04
C VAL A 153 -13.92 -13.52 -6.66
N ARG A 154 -12.68 -13.78 -6.24
CA ARG A 154 -12.35 -14.31 -4.91
C ARG A 154 -11.48 -13.32 -4.15
N THR A 155 -11.95 -12.88 -3.00
CA THR A 155 -11.19 -12.06 -2.07
C THR A 155 -10.36 -12.97 -1.17
N GLN A 156 -9.04 -12.78 -1.15
CA GLN A 156 -8.12 -13.55 -0.32
C GLN A 156 -7.86 -12.90 1.02
N MET A 157 -7.71 -11.58 1.03
CA MET A 157 -7.46 -10.78 2.22
C MET A 157 -8.22 -9.47 2.12
N SER A 158 -8.70 -9.00 3.26
CA SER A 158 -9.41 -7.72 3.36
C SER A 158 -9.10 -7.07 4.70
N ALA A 159 -8.69 -5.81 4.68
CA ALA A 159 -8.42 -5.01 5.86
C ALA A 159 -8.86 -3.57 5.65
N ARG A 160 -9.37 -2.93 6.70
CA ARG A 160 -9.69 -1.50 6.67
C ARG A 160 -8.41 -0.67 6.71
N PRO A 161 -8.37 0.49 6.05
CA PRO A 161 -7.31 1.47 6.26
C PRO A 161 -7.31 1.96 7.70
N ALA A 162 -6.13 2.19 8.27
CA ALA A 162 -6.00 2.80 9.60
C ALA A 162 -5.66 4.29 9.44
N LEU A 163 -6.29 5.11 10.24
CA LEU A 163 -5.95 6.52 10.39
C LEU A 163 -5.73 6.82 11.88
N ILE A 164 -4.60 7.44 12.19
CA ILE A 164 -4.26 7.86 13.53
C ILE A 164 -4.16 9.39 13.52
N ASP A 165 -4.91 10.02 14.42
CA ASP A 165 -4.87 11.46 14.58
C ASP A 165 -3.53 11.88 15.19
N ARG A 166 -2.71 12.60 14.42
CA ARG A 166 -1.40 13.07 14.87
C ARG A 166 -1.47 14.09 16.00
N SER A 167 -2.63 14.72 16.25
CA SER A 167 -2.85 15.62 17.38
C SER A 167 -3.08 14.89 18.70
N HIS A 168 -3.31 13.55 18.65
CA HIS A 168 -3.58 12.77 19.85
C HIS A 168 -2.39 12.81 20.83
N PRO A 169 -2.61 13.03 22.15
CA PRO A 169 -1.54 13.16 23.13
C PRO A 169 -0.53 12.00 23.17
N VAL A 170 -0.98 10.79 22.85
CA VAL A 170 -0.09 9.61 22.79
C VAL A 170 0.98 9.76 21.69
N LEU A 171 0.66 10.41 20.56
CA LEU A 171 1.64 10.66 19.52
C LEU A 171 2.65 11.74 19.93
N ALA A 172 2.21 12.72 20.70
CA ALA A 172 3.13 13.70 21.29
C ALA A 172 4.11 13.03 22.27
N ALA A 173 3.64 12.07 23.08
CA ALA A 173 4.51 11.27 23.95
C ALA A 173 5.53 10.45 23.14
N ALA A 174 5.10 9.77 22.09
CA ALA A 174 5.98 9.05 21.18
C ALA A 174 7.02 9.98 20.52
N ALA A 175 6.59 11.17 20.07
CA ALA A 175 7.48 12.16 19.47
C ALA A 175 8.57 12.63 20.44
N ARG A 176 8.23 12.86 21.73
CA ARG A 176 9.22 13.18 22.76
C ARG A 176 10.20 12.03 23.00
N ALA A 177 9.71 10.80 23.05
CA ALA A 177 10.55 9.60 23.20
C ALA A 177 11.56 9.47 22.04
N TYR A 178 11.11 9.63 20.79
CA TYR A 178 12.00 9.66 19.63
C TYR A 178 13.02 10.79 19.70
N HIS A 179 12.58 12.01 20.01
CA HIS A 179 13.50 13.14 20.14
C HIS A 179 14.60 12.87 21.15
N ARG A 180 14.27 12.30 22.30
CA ARG A 180 15.23 11.94 23.36
C ARG A 180 16.20 10.84 22.93
N ALA A 181 15.72 9.83 22.19
CA ALA A 181 16.53 8.69 21.76
C ALA A 181 17.44 9.01 20.56
N PHE A 182 16.95 9.82 19.62
CA PHE A 182 17.64 10.11 18.35
C PHE A 182 18.28 11.49 18.30
N GLY A 183 17.92 12.42 19.19
CA GLY A 183 18.41 13.80 19.19
C GLY A 183 17.91 14.63 18.00
N ALA A 184 16.86 14.19 17.33
CA ALA A 184 16.30 14.84 16.15
C ALA A 184 14.79 15.07 16.31
N ARG A 185 14.26 16.06 15.58
CA ARG A 185 12.80 16.30 15.53
C ARG A 185 12.10 15.10 14.90
N THR A 186 11.06 14.62 15.56
CA THR A 186 10.21 13.54 15.04
C THR A 186 9.34 14.04 13.89
N LEU A 187 9.25 13.26 12.82
CA LEU A 187 8.34 13.49 11.72
C LEU A 187 7.23 12.45 11.74
N PHE A 188 6.02 12.90 11.40
CA PHE A 188 4.87 12.01 11.21
C PHE A 188 4.70 11.76 9.73
N LEU A 189 4.80 10.51 9.32
CA LEU A 189 4.66 10.11 7.92
C LEU A 189 3.45 9.21 7.75
N ARG A 190 2.81 9.32 6.60
CA ARG A 190 1.80 8.36 6.15
C ARG A 190 2.49 7.22 5.42
N ASN A 191 1.92 6.03 5.55
CA ASN A 191 2.42 4.85 4.86
C ASN A 191 1.26 4.16 4.13
N GLY A 192 1.47 3.71 2.89
CA GLY A 192 0.51 2.93 2.10
C GLY A 192 0.49 1.44 2.46
N GLY A 193 1.39 0.97 3.33
CA GLY A 193 1.43 -0.41 3.80
C GLY A 193 0.21 -0.75 4.68
N THR A 194 -0.20 -2.01 4.66
CA THR A 194 -1.35 -2.48 5.43
C THR A 194 -0.89 -3.33 6.61
N ILE A 195 -1.29 -2.94 7.82
CA ILE A 195 -1.07 -3.70 9.05
C ILE A 195 -2.44 -4.00 9.67
N PRO A 196 -3.08 -5.14 9.31
CA PRO A 196 -4.48 -5.42 9.67
C PRO A 196 -4.75 -5.41 11.18
N VAL A 197 -3.77 -5.78 12.00
CA VAL A 197 -3.91 -5.82 13.47
C VAL A 197 -4.11 -4.42 14.08
N VAL A 198 -3.67 -3.35 13.42
CA VAL A 198 -3.87 -1.97 13.91
C VAL A 198 -5.36 -1.67 14.07
N ASN A 199 -6.16 -1.96 13.05
CA ASN A 199 -7.61 -1.76 13.11
C ASN A 199 -8.30 -2.67 14.14
N LEU A 200 -7.81 -3.90 14.32
CA LEU A 200 -8.31 -4.80 15.35
C LEU A 200 -8.06 -4.23 16.74
N ILE A 201 -6.85 -3.78 17.04
CA ILE A 201 -6.49 -3.15 18.30
C ILE A 201 -7.36 -1.91 18.56
N GLN A 202 -7.43 -1.00 17.58
CA GLN A 202 -8.26 0.21 17.71
C GLN A 202 -9.75 -0.11 17.88
N GLY A 203 -10.28 -1.09 17.14
CA GLY A 203 -11.70 -1.45 17.17
C GLY A 203 -12.09 -2.22 18.45
N ILE A 204 -11.25 -3.09 18.96
CA ILE A 204 -11.55 -3.91 20.13
C ILE A 204 -11.23 -3.17 21.44
N LEU A 205 -10.07 -2.51 21.50
CA LEU A 205 -9.61 -1.85 22.73
C LEU A 205 -10.05 -0.39 22.83
N GLY A 206 -10.56 0.22 21.76
CA GLY A 206 -10.93 1.63 21.74
C GLY A 206 -9.75 2.59 21.98
N THR A 207 -8.51 2.12 21.79
CA THR A 207 -7.29 2.88 22.05
C THR A 207 -6.57 3.18 20.72
N PRO A 208 -5.92 4.35 20.59
CA PRO A 208 -5.10 4.63 19.41
C PRO A 208 -3.89 3.70 19.37
N ALA A 209 -3.54 3.23 18.18
CA ALA A 209 -2.28 2.52 17.96
C ALA A 209 -1.20 3.54 17.56
N VAL A 210 0.01 3.40 18.13
CA VAL A 210 1.16 4.22 17.75
C VAL A 210 2.12 3.36 16.95
N LEU A 211 2.30 3.67 15.68
CA LEU A 211 3.23 2.98 14.79
C LEU A 211 4.61 3.67 14.86
N MET A 212 5.59 2.98 15.41
CA MET A 212 6.95 3.49 15.55
C MET A 212 7.90 2.71 14.64
N GLY A 213 8.45 3.37 13.61
CA GLY A 213 9.39 2.77 12.65
C GLY A 213 10.84 3.12 12.97
N PHE A 214 11.73 2.15 12.87
CA PHE A 214 13.17 2.30 13.12
C PHE A 214 14.04 1.90 11.94
N GLY A 215 13.41 1.47 10.84
CA GLY A 215 14.07 1.11 9.59
C GLY A 215 14.61 2.31 8.83
N LEU A 216 15.50 2.03 7.88
CA LEU A 216 16.07 3.01 6.96
C LEU A 216 15.49 2.83 5.55
N PRO A 217 15.45 3.88 4.74
CA PRO A 217 14.97 3.77 3.35
C PRO A 217 15.71 2.76 2.49
N ASP A 218 16.97 2.45 2.83
CA ASP A 218 17.82 1.52 2.11
C ASP A 218 17.87 0.10 2.71
N ASP A 219 16.98 -0.21 3.65
CA ASP A 219 16.90 -1.52 4.29
C ASP A 219 16.39 -2.64 3.37
N ARG A 220 15.87 -2.30 2.17
CA ARG A 220 15.36 -3.24 1.16
C ARG A 220 14.29 -4.19 1.68
N ILE A 221 13.34 -3.66 2.44
CA ILE A 221 12.24 -4.43 3.05
C ILE A 221 11.54 -5.30 1.99
N HIS A 222 11.39 -6.60 2.27
CA HIS A 222 10.89 -7.65 1.37
C HIS A 222 11.75 -7.92 0.13
N GLY A 223 12.98 -7.39 0.09
CA GLY A 223 13.91 -7.60 -1.02
C GLY A 223 15.08 -8.52 -0.66
N PRO A 224 15.85 -8.97 -1.66
CA PRO A 224 17.13 -9.67 -1.42
C PRO A 224 18.08 -8.79 -0.62
N ASN A 225 18.82 -9.42 0.32
CA ASN A 225 19.76 -8.74 1.22
C ASN A 225 19.08 -7.66 2.09
N GLU A 226 17.86 -7.90 2.54
CA GLU A 226 17.21 -7.07 3.55
C GLU A 226 18.12 -6.94 4.77
N LYS A 227 18.24 -5.72 5.28
CA LYS A 227 19.08 -5.42 6.43
C LYS A 227 18.34 -4.61 7.48
N PHE A 228 18.86 -4.60 8.69
CA PHE A 228 18.46 -3.70 9.76
C PHE A 228 19.68 -3.01 10.38
N HIS A 229 19.61 -1.69 10.54
CA HIS A 229 20.72 -0.91 11.08
C HIS A 229 20.81 -1.08 12.60
N LEU A 230 21.84 -1.80 13.10
CA LEU A 230 21.97 -2.12 14.52
C LEU A 230 21.93 -0.92 15.48
N PRO A 231 22.56 0.24 15.19
CA PRO A 231 22.40 1.42 16.02
C PRO A 231 20.93 1.86 16.16
N ASN A 232 20.10 1.67 15.12
CA ASN A 232 18.66 1.97 15.20
C ASN A 232 17.92 0.94 16.02
N PHE A 233 18.30 -0.33 15.95
CA PHE A 233 17.75 -1.37 16.81
C PHE A 233 17.87 -0.98 18.29
N PHE A 234 19.07 -0.62 18.75
CA PHE A 234 19.31 -0.22 20.13
C PHE A 234 18.60 1.09 20.50
N ARG A 235 18.58 2.07 19.58
CA ARG A 235 17.82 3.30 19.78
C ARG A 235 16.31 3.03 19.83
N GLY A 236 15.81 2.06 19.07
CA GLY A 236 14.42 1.62 19.11
C GLY A 236 14.02 1.06 20.48
N ILE A 237 14.88 0.25 21.09
CA ILE A 237 14.68 -0.23 22.46
C ILE A 237 14.59 0.96 23.43
N VAL A 238 15.56 1.88 23.36
CA VAL A 238 15.57 3.09 24.20
C VAL A 238 14.31 3.92 23.96
N THR A 239 13.91 4.12 22.70
CA THR A 239 12.68 4.86 22.37
C THR A 239 11.45 4.21 22.98
N SER A 240 11.33 2.88 22.90
CA SER A 240 10.21 2.14 23.47
C SER A 240 10.15 2.30 25.00
N CYS A 241 11.28 2.19 25.70
CA CYS A 241 11.35 2.43 27.15
C CYS A 241 10.95 3.86 27.50
N LEU A 242 11.46 4.85 26.74
CA LEU A 242 11.13 6.26 26.94
C LEU A 242 9.64 6.53 26.69
N PHE A 243 9.06 5.91 25.67
CA PHE A 243 7.65 6.05 25.35
C PHE A 243 6.76 5.51 26.49
N LEU A 244 7.06 4.32 27.00
CA LEU A 244 6.34 3.76 28.14
C LEU A 244 6.48 4.64 29.40
N ALA A 245 7.66 5.20 29.63
CA ALA A 245 7.89 6.13 30.73
C ALA A 245 7.09 7.45 30.56
N GLU A 246 7.00 7.98 29.34
CA GLU A 246 6.16 9.16 29.05
C GLU A 246 4.67 8.88 29.34
N LEU A 247 4.18 7.68 28.99
CA LEU A 247 2.79 7.28 29.26
C LEU A 247 2.54 7.10 30.78
N GLY A 248 3.52 6.60 31.50
CA GLY A 248 3.45 6.43 32.96
C GLY A 248 3.67 7.71 33.79
N GLY A 249 3.90 8.86 33.11
CA GLY A 249 4.21 10.11 33.81
C GLY A 249 5.59 10.15 34.47
N TRP A 250 6.49 9.23 34.13
CA TRP A 250 7.85 9.17 34.69
C TRP A 250 8.71 10.34 34.19
N ARG A 251 9.37 11.06 35.07
CA ARG A 251 10.21 12.23 34.76
C ARG A 251 11.70 12.03 35.05
N GLY A 252 12.15 10.79 35.32
CA GLY A 252 13.55 10.48 35.60
C GLY A 252 14.45 10.54 34.36
N GLU A 253 15.77 10.61 34.58
CA GLU A 253 16.75 10.57 33.49
C GLU A 253 17.19 9.12 33.22
N ILE A 254 17.22 8.72 31.92
CA ILE A 254 17.90 7.49 31.50
C ILE A 254 19.37 7.85 31.29
N ARG A 255 20.27 7.27 32.08
CA ARG A 255 21.72 7.43 31.91
C ARG A 255 22.10 7.02 30.48
N LYS A 256 22.56 7.98 29.68
CA LYS A 256 23.14 7.75 28.36
C LYS A 256 24.46 7.01 28.55
N ARG A 257 24.51 5.70 28.29
CA ARG A 257 25.75 5.06 27.91
C ARG A 257 26.07 5.58 26.52
N THR A 258 27.17 6.32 26.38
CA THR A 258 27.64 6.94 25.14
C THR A 258 27.84 5.88 24.08
N ILE A 259 26.88 5.71 23.17
CA ILE A 259 27.11 5.01 21.92
C ILE A 259 27.83 6.03 21.04
N SER A 260 29.10 5.72 20.69
CA SER A 260 29.98 6.56 19.90
C SER A 260 29.28 7.23 18.72
N GLN A 261 29.24 8.56 18.78
CA GLN A 261 28.64 9.40 17.75
C GLN A 261 29.60 9.56 16.56
N ARG A 262 29.63 8.61 15.64
CA ARG A 262 30.08 8.87 14.27
C ARG A 262 29.07 8.25 13.32
N ASN A 263 28.03 9.00 13.00
CA ASN A 263 27.09 8.62 11.95
C ASN A 263 26.88 9.80 11.00
N PRO A 264 27.28 9.70 9.71
CA PRO A 264 27.15 10.78 8.73
C PRO A 264 25.74 10.96 8.16
N PHE A 265 24.77 10.14 8.58
CA PHE A 265 23.41 10.21 8.06
C PHE A 265 22.47 10.84 9.10
N ARG A 266 21.98 12.04 8.79
CA ARG A 266 20.83 12.65 9.51
C ARG A 266 19.62 11.74 9.31
N MET A 267 19.21 11.07 10.36
CA MET A 267 18.04 10.22 10.35
C MET A 267 16.78 10.99 10.71
N GLN A 268 15.78 10.79 9.89
CA GLN A 268 14.41 11.17 10.19
C GLN A 268 13.71 9.94 10.78
N ALA A 269 13.31 10.01 12.05
CA ALA A 269 12.46 8.98 12.65
C ALA A 269 11.02 9.22 12.24
N ALA A 270 10.36 8.17 11.76
CA ALA A 270 8.97 8.24 11.34
C ALA A 270 8.05 7.62 12.39
N VAL A 271 6.95 8.32 12.69
CA VAL A 271 5.80 7.80 13.45
C VAL A 271 4.61 7.87 12.49
N ALA A 272 4.03 6.73 12.15
CA ALA A 272 2.92 6.60 11.22
C ALA A 272 1.59 6.36 11.96
#